data_ca21bee8a1c63286690830de1d4745ab
#
_entry.id   ca21bee8a1c63286690830de1d4745ab
#
_cell.length_a   1.000
_cell.length_b   1.000
_cell.length_c   1.000
_cell.angle_alpha   90.00
_cell.angle_beta   90.00
_cell.angle_gamma   90.00
#
_symmetry.space_group_name_H-M   'P 1'
#
loop_
_entity.id
_entity.type
_entity.pdbx_description
1 polymer ?
#
loop_
_entity_poly.entity_id
_entity_poly.type
_entity_poly.pdbx_seq_one_letter_code
_entity_poly.pdbx_strand_id
1 'polypeptide(L)'
;MKSLLILRHAEALPAGPHLPDPDRPLTDAGTAQALAIGAALAVRAIPLPKVVCSSAVRARETASGVLEGGQYGVAIEVSERLYNAPGEELLAALQAWPEDAERALLVAHVPGVAELTGILTTEHLDLAVIFQAATLAEVDLNIDKWSEIDYGTGALRMLLPP
;
A
#
# COMPACT_ATOMS: atom_id res chain seq x y z
N MET A 1 -1.70 5.67 19.03
CA MET A 1 -0.77 4.80 18.24
C MET A 1 -1.46 4.43 16.94
N LYS A 2 -0.82 4.59 15.78
CA LYS A 2 -1.42 4.31 14.46
C LYS A 2 -0.78 3.09 13.80
N SER A 3 -1.37 2.57 12.73
CA SER A 3 -0.83 1.45 11.96
C SER A 3 -1.01 1.71 10.46
N LEU A 4 0.04 1.45 9.68
CA LEU A 4 0.04 1.63 8.24
C LEU A 4 0.31 0.28 7.55
N LEU A 5 -0.60 -0.11 6.68
CA LEU A 5 -0.43 -1.21 5.75
C LEU A 5 0.10 -0.62 4.43
N ILE A 6 1.28 -1.03 4.00
CA ILE A 6 1.94 -0.56 2.79
C ILE A 6 1.95 -1.70 1.78
N LEU A 7 1.23 -1.54 0.68
CA LEU A 7 1.04 -2.58 -0.33
C LEU A 7 1.59 -2.12 -1.69
N ARG A 8 2.51 -2.88 -2.25
CA ARG A 8 2.81 -2.76 -3.67
C ARG A 8 1.64 -3.32 -4.49
N HIS A 9 1.22 -2.61 -5.57
CA HIS A 9 0.19 -3.14 -6.47
C HIS A 9 0.54 -4.57 -6.93
N ALA A 10 -0.49 -5.37 -7.20
CA ALA A 10 -0.38 -6.74 -7.68
C ALA A 10 0.18 -6.81 -9.12
N GLU A 11 0.42 -8.02 -9.62
CA GLU A 11 0.97 -8.22 -10.96
C GLU A 11 0.09 -7.57 -12.03
N ALA A 12 0.72 -6.77 -12.89
CA ALA A 12 0.05 -6.02 -13.94
C ALA A 12 0.62 -6.37 -15.32
N LEU A 13 -0.20 -6.17 -16.36
CA LEU A 13 0.25 -6.29 -17.75
C LEU A 13 1.41 -5.33 -18.03
N PRO A 14 2.37 -5.68 -18.90
CA PRO A 14 3.44 -4.77 -19.28
C PRO A 14 2.91 -3.58 -20.08
N ALA A 15 3.59 -2.44 -19.98
CA ALA A 15 3.32 -1.31 -20.85
C ALA A 15 3.65 -1.65 -22.30
N GLY A 16 2.96 -1.00 -23.24
CA GLY A 16 3.16 -1.23 -24.67
C GLY A 16 2.71 -0.04 -25.51
N PRO A 17 2.86 -0.12 -26.86
CA PRO A 17 2.56 0.99 -27.75
C PRO A 17 1.10 1.50 -27.69
N HIS A 18 0.19 0.62 -27.28
CA HIS A 18 -1.25 0.92 -27.15
C HIS A 18 -1.77 0.83 -25.72
N LEU A 19 -0.86 0.64 -24.75
CA LEU A 19 -1.19 0.54 -23.33
C LEU A 19 -0.21 1.38 -22.52
N PRO A 20 -0.51 2.67 -22.28
CA PRO A 20 0.31 3.56 -21.46
C PRO A 20 0.46 3.03 -20.04
N ASP A 21 1.56 3.38 -19.37
CA ASP A 21 1.86 2.89 -18.02
C ASP A 21 0.73 3.10 -17.01
N PRO A 22 0.08 4.27 -16.90
CA PRO A 22 -0.99 4.46 -15.91
C PRO A 22 -2.23 3.60 -16.16
N ASP A 23 -2.45 3.15 -17.41
CA ASP A 23 -3.64 2.41 -17.82
C ASP A 23 -3.46 0.88 -17.74
N ARG A 24 -2.28 0.41 -17.39
CA ARG A 24 -1.99 -1.04 -17.26
C ARG A 24 -2.89 -1.70 -16.21
N PRO A 25 -3.75 -2.66 -16.59
CA PRO A 25 -4.57 -3.41 -15.63
C PRO A 25 -3.77 -4.54 -14.98
N LEU A 26 -4.35 -5.16 -13.96
CA LEU A 26 -3.83 -6.40 -13.40
C LEU A 26 -3.91 -7.55 -14.42
N THR A 27 -3.03 -8.52 -14.24
CA THR A 27 -3.20 -9.85 -14.85
C THR A 27 -4.22 -10.67 -14.05
N ASP A 28 -4.65 -11.83 -14.57
CA ASP A 28 -5.48 -12.77 -13.81
C ASP A 28 -4.77 -13.21 -12.52
N ALA A 29 -3.45 -13.44 -12.58
CA ALA A 29 -2.63 -13.72 -11.41
C ALA A 29 -2.62 -12.54 -10.42
N GLY A 30 -2.47 -11.31 -10.89
CA GLY A 30 -2.53 -10.11 -10.06
C GLY A 30 -3.88 -9.92 -9.38
N THR A 31 -4.97 -10.20 -10.06
CA THR A 31 -6.31 -10.20 -9.49
C THR A 31 -6.44 -11.22 -8.35
N ALA A 32 -5.96 -12.45 -8.57
CA ALA A 32 -5.94 -13.49 -7.54
C ALA A 32 -5.06 -13.10 -6.34
N GLN A 33 -3.90 -12.46 -6.57
CA GLN A 33 -3.03 -11.94 -5.51
C GLN A 33 -3.76 -10.91 -4.64
N ALA A 34 -4.43 -9.93 -5.26
CA ALA A 34 -5.17 -8.89 -4.53
C ALA A 34 -6.29 -9.47 -3.65
N LEU A 35 -7.08 -10.41 -4.20
CA LEU A 35 -8.12 -11.13 -3.46
C LEU A 35 -7.52 -11.89 -2.26
N ALA A 36 -6.40 -12.58 -2.47
CA ALA A 36 -5.73 -13.36 -1.42
C ALA A 36 -5.21 -12.49 -0.28
N ILE A 37 -4.65 -11.30 -0.58
CA ILE A 37 -4.23 -10.33 0.44
C ILE A 37 -5.44 -9.89 1.28
N GLY A 38 -6.56 -9.56 0.65
CA GLY A 38 -7.79 -9.19 1.37
C GLY A 38 -8.29 -10.29 2.30
N ALA A 39 -8.37 -11.53 1.80
CA ALA A 39 -8.76 -12.69 2.59
C ALA A 39 -7.79 -12.94 3.76
N ALA A 40 -6.49 -12.79 3.54
CA ALA A 40 -5.47 -12.96 4.58
C ALA A 40 -5.59 -11.91 5.70
N LEU A 41 -5.94 -10.67 5.36
CA LEU A 41 -6.20 -9.61 6.35
C LEU A 41 -7.48 -9.89 7.14
N ALA A 42 -8.55 -10.35 6.48
CA ALA A 42 -9.80 -10.70 7.15
C ALA A 42 -9.65 -11.87 8.12
N VAL A 43 -8.93 -12.92 7.74
CA VAL A 43 -8.61 -14.07 8.64
C VAL A 43 -7.86 -13.62 9.89
N ARG A 44 -7.04 -12.58 9.78
CA ARG A 44 -6.30 -11.99 10.90
C ARG A 44 -7.12 -10.95 11.68
N ALA A 45 -8.38 -10.74 11.31
CA ALA A 45 -9.26 -9.72 11.88
C ALA A 45 -8.65 -8.31 11.86
N ILE A 46 -7.88 -7.98 10.82
CA ILE A 46 -7.29 -6.65 10.63
C ILE A 46 -8.32 -5.72 10.00
N PRO A 47 -8.80 -4.68 10.72
CA PRO A 47 -9.76 -3.73 10.17
C PRO A 47 -9.08 -2.79 9.17
N LEU A 48 -9.80 -2.39 8.13
CA LEU A 48 -9.38 -1.38 7.15
C LEU A 48 -10.36 -0.21 7.15
N PRO A 49 -10.25 0.75 8.06
CA PRO A 49 -11.14 1.90 8.11
C PRO A 49 -10.85 2.94 7.01
N LYS A 50 -9.64 2.92 6.44
CA LYS A 50 -9.19 3.84 5.40
C LYS A 50 -8.35 3.10 4.36
N VAL A 51 -8.65 3.35 3.07
CA VAL A 51 -7.89 2.81 1.93
C VAL A 51 -7.59 3.93 0.95
N VAL A 52 -6.31 4.17 0.70
CA VAL A 52 -5.84 5.16 -0.26
C VAL A 52 -4.93 4.49 -1.29
N CYS A 53 -5.15 4.76 -2.56
CA CYS A 53 -4.33 4.17 -3.62
C CYS A 53 -3.89 5.19 -4.67
N SER A 54 -2.81 4.86 -5.37
CA SER A 54 -2.39 5.56 -6.58
C SER A 54 -3.48 5.58 -7.64
N SER A 55 -3.48 6.60 -8.50
CA SER A 55 -4.42 6.75 -9.62
C SER A 55 -4.24 5.70 -10.73
N ALA A 56 -3.11 5.01 -10.82
CA ALA A 56 -2.88 3.96 -11.82
C ALA A 56 -3.92 2.84 -11.71
N VAL A 57 -4.37 2.34 -12.87
CA VAL A 57 -5.39 1.27 -12.96
C VAL A 57 -5.01 0.07 -12.09
N ARG A 58 -3.76 -0.43 -12.20
CA ARG A 58 -3.26 -1.55 -11.42
C ARG A 58 -3.35 -1.36 -9.89
N ALA A 59 -3.14 -0.13 -9.41
CA ALA A 59 -3.24 0.17 -7.97
C ALA A 59 -4.70 0.22 -7.51
N ARG A 60 -5.58 0.79 -8.31
CA ARG A 60 -7.03 0.82 -8.04
C ARG A 60 -7.65 -0.57 -8.06
N GLU A 61 -7.28 -1.40 -9.04
CA GLU A 61 -7.74 -2.79 -9.12
C GLU A 61 -7.20 -3.63 -7.96
N THR A 62 -5.94 -3.40 -7.54
CA THR A 62 -5.38 -4.05 -6.34
C THR A 62 -6.18 -3.67 -5.10
N ALA A 63 -6.44 -2.38 -4.88
CA ALA A 63 -7.24 -1.93 -3.74
C ALA A 63 -8.65 -2.53 -3.75
N SER A 64 -9.32 -2.56 -4.91
CA SER A 64 -10.63 -3.19 -5.08
C SER A 64 -10.62 -4.68 -4.76
N GLY A 65 -9.61 -5.41 -5.27
CA GLY A 65 -9.45 -6.85 -4.99
C GLY A 65 -9.21 -7.14 -3.51
N VAL A 66 -8.43 -6.30 -2.81
CA VAL A 66 -8.25 -6.42 -1.35
C VAL A 66 -9.57 -6.23 -0.60
N LEU A 67 -10.36 -5.22 -0.97
CA LEU A 67 -11.67 -4.99 -0.35
C LEU A 67 -12.64 -6.14 -0.60
N GLU A 68 -12.68 -6.65 -1.84
CA GLU A 68 -13.52 -7.78 -2.22
C GLU A 68 -13.12 -9.06 -1.47
N GLY A 69 -11.83 -9.42 -1.51
CA GLY A 69 -11.32 -10.64 -0.87
C GLY A 69 -11.49 -10.65 0.64
N GLY A 70 -11.41 -9.48 1.29
CA GLY A 70 -11.62 -9.34 2.73
C GLY A 70 -13.04 -8.96 3.13
N GLN A 71 -13.94 -8.73 2.17
CA GLN A 71 -15.33 -8.27 2.39
C GLN A 71 -15.39 -6.94 3.17
N TYR A 72 -14.46 -6.02 2.88
CA TYR A 72 -14.42 -4.71 3.50
C TYR A 72 -15.35 -3.72 2.80
N GLY A 73 -16.21 -3.06 3.58
CA GLY A 73 -17.19 -2.09 3.09
C GLY A 73 -16.72 -0.63 3.16
N VAL A 74 -15.44 -0.36 2.89
CA VAL A 74 -14.86 1.00 2.92
C VAL A 74 -14.67 1.55 1.50
N ALA A 75 -14.78 2.88 1.35
CA ALA A 75 -14.49 3.53 0.08
C ALA A 75 -12.98 3.64 -0.18
N ILE A 76 -12.60 3.58 -1.46
CA ILE A 76 -11.22 3.78 -1.89
C ILE A 76 -11.02 5.27 -2.24
N GLU A 77 -10.06 5.91 -1.58
CA GLU A 77 -9.58 7.24 -1.95
C GLU A 77 -8.48 7.11 -3.01
N VAL A 78 -8.64 7.75 -4.15
CA VAL A 78 -7.66 7.73 -5.24
C VAL A 78 -6.86 9.02 -5.24
N SER A 79 -5.53 8.92 -5.28
CA SER A 79 -4.62 10.07 -5.28
C SER A 79 -3.59 10.00 -6.40
N GLU A 80 -3.55 11.02 -7.24
CA GLU A 80 -2.52 11.17 -8.28
C GLU A 80 -1.13 11.39 -7.68
N ARG A 81 -1.05 11.97 -6.50
CA ARG A 81 0.22 12.21 -5.78
C ARG A 81 0.98 10.93 -5.44
N LEU A 82 0.31 9.78 -5.44
CA LEU A 82 0.91 8.48 -5.13
C LEU A 82 1.42 7.74 -6.38
N TYR A 83 1.14 8.26 -7.58
CA TYR A 83 1.56 7.61 -8.83
C TYR A 83 3.07 7.72 -9.01
N ASN A 84 3.76 6.57 -8.97
CA ASN A 84 5.22 6.45 -9.06
C ASN A 84 5.99 7.39 -8.11
N ALA A 85 5.36 7.78 -7.00
CA ALA A 85 5.98 8.67 -6.02
C ALA A 85 7.14 7.96 -5.28
N PRO A 86 8.27 8.64 -5.06
CA PRO A 86 9.34 8.15 -4.20
C PRO A 86 8.90 8.16 -2.72
N GLY A 87 9.66 7.46 -1.86
CA GLY A 87 9.31 7.30 -0.44
C GLY A 87 9.09 8.60 0.31
N GLU A 88 9.89 9.63 0.04
CA GLU A 88 9.75 10.96 0.64
C GLU A 88 8.44 11.66 0.27
N GLU A 89 8.00 11.53 -0.98
CA GLU A 89 6.71 12.08 -1.40
C GLU A 89 5.54 11.31 -0.83
N LEU A 90 5.67 9.99 -0.68
CA LEU A 90 4.69 9.17 0.03
C LEU A 90 4.60 9.59 1.49
N LEU A 91 5.74 9.80 2.17
CA LEU A 91 5.78 10.30 3.55
C LEU A 91 5.07 11.65 3.67
N ALA A 92 5.39 12.60 2.81
CA ALA A 92 4.75 13.92 2.79
C ALA A 92 3.23 13.85 2.52
N ALA A 93 2.79 12.88 1.70
CA ALA A 93 1.37 12.64 1.47
C ALA A 93 0.67 12.12 2.74
N LEU A 94 1.30 11.20 3.47
CA LEU A 94 0.79 10.66 4.74
C LEU A 94 0.68 11.73 5.83
N GLN A 95 1.67 12.63 5.95
CA GLN A 95 1.66 13.75 6.90
C GLN A 95 0.48 14.71 6.69
N ALA A 96 -0.06 14.76 5.47
CA ALA A 96 -1.20 15.60 5.13
C ALA A 96 -2.56 14.88 5.28
N TRP A 97 -2.59 13.62 5.73
CA TRP A 97 -3.85 12.88 5.89
C TRP A 97 -4.67 13.43 7.06
N PRO A 98 -6.01 13.45 6.93
CA PRO A 98 -6.88 13.78 8.04
C PRO A 98 -6.80 12.72 9.15
N GLU A 99 -7.07 13.14 10.38
CA GLU A 99 -7.03 12.30 11.59
C GLU A 99 -8.30 11.43 11.76
N ASP A 100 -8.82 10.91 10.66
CA ASP A 100 -10.09 10.18 10.58
C ASP A 100 -9.95 8.66 10.77
N ALA A 101 -8.72 8.14 10.86
CA ALA A 101 -8.46 6.72 11.00
C ALA A 101 -7.20 6.43 11.83
N GLU A 102 -7.28 5.36 12.64
CA GLU A 102 -6.14 4.82 13.40
C GLU A 102 -5.29 3.85 12.55
N ARG A 103 -5.87 3.29 11.51
CA ARG A 103 -5.23 2.38 10.56
C ARG A 103 -5.60 2.75 9.14
N ALA A 104 -4.65 2.60 8.22
CA ALA A 104 -4.89 2.80 6.81
C ALA A 104 -4.12 1.80 5.95
N LEU A 105 -4.66 1.51 4.76
CA LEU A 105 -3.99 0.81 3.68
C LEU A 105 -3.57 1.82 2.61
N LEU A 106 -2.27 1.82 2.29
CA LEU A 106 -1.68 2.55 1.18
C LEU A 106 -1.33 1.57 0.06
N VAL A 107 -1.86 1.77 -1.15
CA VAL A 107 -1.49 0.97 -2.33
C VAL A 107 -0.75 1.84 -3.34
N ALA A 108 0.52 1.52 -3.57
CA ALA A 108 1.37 2.30 -4.46
C ALA A 108 2.40 1.43 -5.22
N HIS A 109 3.53 1.99 -5.57
CA HIS A 109 4.49 1.42 -6.51
C HIS A 109 5.88 1.30 -5.90
N VAL A 110 6.69 0.36 -6.43
CA VAL A 110 8.14 0.39 -6.17
C VAL A 110 8.81 1.44 -7.09
N PRO A 111 9.90 2.09 -6.65
CA PRO A 111 10.61 1.84 -5.38
C PRO A 111 9.95 2.50 -4.15
N GLY A 112 9.00 3.42 -4.33
CA GLY A 112 8.46 4.28 -3.28
C GLY A 112 7.96 3.54 -2.03
N VAL A 113 7.21 2.43 -2.19
CA VAL A 113 6.71 1.66 -1.02
C VAL A 113 7.85 1.00 -0.22
N ALA A 114 8.90 0.55 -0.89
CA ALA A 114 10.09 0.00 -0.23
C ALA A 114 10.87 1.09 0.50
N GLU A 115 11.09 2.23 -0.16
CA GLU A 115 11.74 3.40 0.41
C GLU A 115 10.97 3.92 1.64
N LEU A 116 9.65 4.08 1.53
CA LEU A 116 8.80 4.50 2.64
C LEU A 116 8.92 3.56 3.84
N THR A 117 8.87 2.25 3.60
CA THR A 117 9.01 1.26 4.67
C THR A 117 10.37 1.40 5.36
N GLY A 118 11.46 1.55 4.60
CA GLY A 118 12.80 1.79 5.14
C GLY A 118 12.90 3.10 5.94
N ILE A 119 12.32 4.19 5.44
CA ILE A 119 12.24 5.49 6.12
C ILE A 119 11.58 5.33 7.49
N LEU A 120 10.42 4.68 7.53
CA LEU A 120 9.63 4.57 8.75
C LEU A 120 10.26 3.65 9.79
N THR A 121 10.88 2.55 9.37
CA THR A 121 11.38 1.51 10.28
C THR A 121 12.87 1.61 10.56
N THR A 122 13.62 2.39 9.78
CA THR A 122 15.09 2.44 9.81
C THR A 122 15.77 1.08 9.62
N GLU A 123 15.04 0.14 9.05
CA GLU A 123 15.55 -1.21 8.75
C GLU A 123 16.49 -1.16 7.54
N HIS A 124 17.66 -1.76 7.69
CA HIS A 124 18.65 -1.88 6.61
C HIS A 124 18.44 -3.14 5.76
N LEU A 125 17.18 -3.54 5.57
CA LEU A 125 16.82 -4.64 4.70
C LEU A 125 16.85 -4.18 3.23
N ASP A 126 17.19 -5.08 2.32
CA ASP A 126 17.01 -4.80 0.88
C ASP A 126 15.50 -4.88 0.52
N LEU A 127 14.76 -3.89 0.99
CA LEU A 127 13.30 -3.82 0.85
C LEU A 127 12.89 -3.76 -0.63
N ALA A 128 13.76 -3.26 -1.52
CA ALA A 128 13.49 -3.26 -2.95
C ALA A 128 13.37 -4.67 -3.53
N VAL A 129 14.18 -5.62 -3.03
CA VAL A 129 14.09 -7.03 -3.41
C VAL A 129 12.89 -7.73 -2.74
N ILE A 130 12.58 -7.36 -1.51
CA ILE A 130 11.50 -7.96 -0.73
C ILE A 130 10.12 -7.58 -1.29
N PHE A 131 9.94 -6.32 -1.71
CA PHE A 131 8.65 -5.85 -2.24
C PHE A 131 8.38 -6.34 -3.67
N GLN A 132 8.07 -7.61 -3.82
CA GLN A 132 7.48 -8.16 -5.05
C GLN A 132 6.04 -7.64 -5.25
N ALA A 133 5.44 -7.86 -6.43
CA ALA A 133 4.04 -7.51 -6.67
C ALA A 133 3.14 -8.14 -5.60
N ALA A 134 2.18 -7.39 -5.09
CA ALA A 134 1.28 -7.76 -3.99
C ALA A 134 1.97 -8.06 -2.64
N THR A 135 3.23 -7.66 -2.43
CA THR A 135 3.82 -7.68 -1.09
C THR A 135 3.23 -6.59 -0.23
N LEU A 136 2.82 -6.94 0.99
CA LEU A 136 2.27 -6.04 1.99
C LEU A 136 3.16 -6.01 3.23
N ALA A 137 3.51 -4.81 3.70
CA ALA A 137 4.13 -4.58 4.99
C ALA A 137 3.12 -3.92 5.95
N GLU A 138 3.04 -4.39 7.19
CA GLU A 138 2.36 -3.71 8.27
C GLU A 138 3.40 -3.05 9.17
N VAL A 139 3.25 -1.74 9.38
CA VAL A 139 4.13 -0.93 10.22
C VAL A 139 3.30 -0.33 11.35
N ASP A 140 3.65 -0.67 12.59
CA ASP A 140 3.10 -0.01 13.77
C ASP A 140 3.82 1.30 13.97
N LEU A 141 3.07 2.41 14.09
CA LEU A 141 3.58 3.76 14.18
C LEU A 141 3.40 4.29 15.61
N ASN A 142 4.51 4.70 16.24
CA ASN A 142 4.49 5.32 17.57
C ASN A 142 4.15 6.82 17.48
N ILE A 143 2.98 7.11 16.92
CA ILE A 143 2.44 8.46 16.73
C ILE A 143 0.97 8.50 17.15
N ASP A 144 0.47 9.68 17.47
CA ASP A 144 -0.95 9.91 17.75
C ASP A 144 -1.66 10.57 16.57
N LYS A 145 -0.92 11.33 15.75
CA LYS A 145 -1.43 12.03 14.56
C LYS A 145 -0.64 11.63 13.33
N TRP A 146 -1.30 11.56 12.17
CA TRP A 146 -0.64 11.32 10.89
C TRP A 146 0.41 12.38 10.55
N SER A 147 0.19 13.62 10.97
CA SER A 147 1.17 14.70 10.80
C SER A 147 2.48 14.52 11.56
N GLU A 148 2.54 13.56 12.50
CA GLU A 148 3.74 13.22 13.28
C GLU A 148 4.56 12.09 12.66
N ILE A 149 4.07 11.48 11.56
CA ILE A 149 4.79 10.41 10.87
C ILE A 149 6.11 10.94 10.31
N ASP A 150 7.22 10.27 10.61
CA ASP A 150 8.56 10.71 10.22
C ASP A 150 9.52 9.51 10.26
N TYR A 151 10.80 9.75 9.96
CA TYR A 151 11.87 8.77 10.02
C TYR A 151 11.90 8.04 11.38
N GLY A 152 11.93 6.72 11.32
CA GLY A 152 12.08 5.89 12.53
C GLY A 152 10.90 5.92 13.49
N THR A 153 9.75 6.44 13.08
CA THR A 153 8.53 6.45 13.92
C THR A 153 7.81 5.12 13.95
N GLY A 154 8.22 4.17 13.10
CA GLY A 154 7.56 2.89 12.92
C GLY A 154 8.42 1.68 13.27
N ALA A 155 7.75 0.57 13.52
CA ALA A 155 8.35 -0.76 13.63
C ALA A 155 7.65 -1.73 12.68
N LEU A 156 8.42 -2.48 11.89
CA LEU A 156 7.87 -3.51 11.00
C LEU A 156 7.26 -4.63 11.86
N ARG A 157 5.96 -4.81 11.74
CA ARG A 157 5.19 -5.83 12.47
C ARG A 157 5.01 -7.10 11.66
N MET A 158 4.71 -6.96 10.39
CA MET A 158 4.41 -8.09 9.50
C MET A 158 4.87 -7.78 8.08
N LEU A 159 5.36 -8.80 7.42
CA LEU A 159 5.58 -8.82 5.98
C LEU A 159 4.80 -9.99 5.39
N LEU A 160 3.86 -9.70 4.52
CA LEU A 160 3.03 -10.70 3.84
C LEU A 160 3.43 -10.73 2.35
N PRO A 161 4.06 -11.80 1.88
CA PRO A 161 4.38 -11.98 0.46
C PRO A 161 3.10 -12.27 -0.36
N PRO A 162 3.18 -12.17 -1.69
CA PRO A 162 2.07 -12.48 -2.59
C PRO A 162 1.58 -13.91 -2.50
#